data_7dfa4ece8fe8f62db50bcca3a5fe68d9
#
_entry.id   7dfa4ece8fe8f62db50bcca3a5fe68d9
#
_cell.length_a   1.000
_cell.length_b   1.000
_cell.length_c   1.000
_cell.angle_alpha   90.00
_cell.angle_beta   90.00
_cell.angle_gamma   90.00
#
_symmetry.space_group_name_H-M   'P 1'
#
loop_
_entity.id
_entity.type
_entity.pdbx_description
1 polymer ?
#
loop_
_entity_poly.entity_id
_entity_poly.type
_entity_poly.pdbx_seq_one_letter_code
_entity_poly.pdbx_strand_id
1 'polypeptide(L)'
;MNTLIEGAGIFLWPLGFCSVLAVYLITERALALNVGRVIPASLIKAVREGQASSVNSDAAQTLAGRIILKWKDGVHGEALKSFARGELVRLQRGFFLIDSIVAVAPLLGLLGTVTGLATLFPQHGMPDSQTLTRGVGLALSTTMIGLCIAIPAVVGSNWLGRRLELISSQVDQMVELLERQKR
;
A
#
# COMPACT_ATOMS: atom_id res chain seq x y z
N MET A 1 -20.69 -22.73 3.79
CA MET A 1 -19.30 -22.24 3.90
C MET A 1 -18.29 -23.31 3.46
N ASN A 2 -18.47 -24.58 3.83
CA ASN A 2 -17.58 -25.68 3.41
C ASN A 2 -17.54 -25.92 1.90
N THR A 3 -18.66 -25.75 1.20
CA THR A 3 -18.75 -25.93 -0.27
C THR A 3 -17.95 -24.92 -1.08
N LEU A 4 -17.79 -23.67 -0.58
CA LEU A 4 -16.95 -22.65 -1.22
C LEU A 4 -15.45 -22.97 -1.06
N ILE A 5 -15.09 -23.54 0.08
CA ILE A 5 -13.71 -23.93 0.39
C ILE A 5 -13.28 -25.15 -0.45
N GLU A 6 -14.18 -26.14 -0.60
CA GLU A 6 -13.93 -27.31 -1.44
C GLU A 6 -13.78 -26.95 -2.94
N GLY A 7 -14.54 -25.94 -3.41
CA GLY A 7 -14.49 -25.50 -4.81
C GLY A 7 -13.26 -24.67 -5.17
N ALA A 8 -12.73 -23.90 -4.24
CA ALA A 8 -11.54 -23.08 -4.47
C ALA A 8 -10.23 -23.92 -4.50
N GLY A 9 -10.25 -25.16 -4.00
CA GLY A 9 -9.14 -26.11 -4.10
C GLY A 9 -7.80 -25.52 -3.65
N ILE A 10 -6.75 -25.83 -4.41
CA ILE A 10 -5.37 -25.42 -4.11
C ILE A 10 -5.19 -23.88 -4.13
N PHE A 11 -6.03 -23.15 -4.86
CA PHE A 11 -5.96 -21.68 -4.98
C PHE A 11 -6.42 -20.94 -3.72
N LEU A 12 -7.11 -21.62 -2.81
CA LEU A 12 -7.53 -21.02 -1.54
C LEU A 12 -6.32 -20.61 -0.68
N TRP A 13 -5.24 -21.39 -0.70
CA TRP A 13 -4.03 -21.09 0.06
C TRP A 13 -3.35 -19.80 -0.37
N PRO A 14 -2.99 -19.58 -1.66
CA PRO A 14 -2.39 -18.33 -2.08
C PRO A 14 -3.36 -17.14 -1.93
N LEU A 15 -4.67 -17.31 -2.14
CA LEU A 15 -5.65 -16.25 -1.91
C LEU A 15 -5.76 -15.90 -0.42
N GLY A 16 -5.77 -16.88 0.47
CA GLY A 16 -5.74 -16.67 1.92
C GLY A 16 -4.47 -15.91 2.36
N PHE A 17 -3.31 -16.30 1.81
CA PHE A 17 -2.05 -15.60 2.06
C PHE A 17 -2.11 -14.14 1.57
N CYS A 18 -2.62 -13.89 0.36
CA CYS A 18 -2.82 -12.53 -0.16
C CYS A 18 -3.74 -11.70 0.75
N SER A 19 -4.82 -12.29 1.27
CA SER A 19 -5.76 -11.62 2.18
C SER A 19 -5.08 -11.16 3.47
N VAL A 20 -4.40 -12.07 4.16
CA VAL A 20 -3.69 -11.76 5.41
C VAL A 20 -2.59 -10.72 5.18
N LEU A 21 -1.81 -10.89 4.10
CA LEU A 21 -0.73 -9.98 3.76
C LEU A 21 -1.25 -8.58 3.39
N ALA A 22 -2.37 -8.48 2.65
CA ALA A 22 -3.00 -7.21 2.33
C ALA A 22 -3.42 -6.43 3.59
N VAL A 23 -4.15 -7.10 4.50
CA VAL A 23 -4.59 -6.48 5.75
C VAL A 23 -3.40 -6.05 6.61
N TYR A 24 -2.39 -6.89 6.72
CA TYR A 24 -1.16 -6.59 7.45
C TYR A 24 -0.46 -5.35 6.90
N LEU A 25 -0.17 -5.34 5.59
CA LEU A 25 0.54 -4.24 4.94
C LEU A 25 -0.24 -2.93 4.98
N ILE A 26 -1.55 -2.96 4.73
CA ILE A 26 -2.38 -1.76 4.79
C ILE A 26 -2.39 -1.20 6.21
N THR A 27 -2.54 -2.04 7.22
CA THR A 27 -2.56 -1.62 8.63
C THR A 27 -1.20 -1.05 9.05
N GLU A 28 -0.11 -1.74 8.73
CA GLU A 28 1.26 -1.30 9.02
C GLU A 28 1.54 0.07 8.37
N ARG A 29 1.20 0.22 7.10
CA ARG A 29 1.38 1.49 6.37
C ARG A 29 0.46 2.60 6.86
N ALA A 30 -0.77 2.30 7.25
CA ALA A 30 -1.69 3.26 7.86
C ALA A 30 -1.14 3.86 9.15
N LEU A 31 -0.48 3.04 9.96
CA LEU A 31 0.19 3.48 11.19
C LEU A 31 1.49 4.26 10.90
N ALA A 32 2.28 3.82 9.91
CA ALA A 32 3.53 4.48 9.51
C ALA A 32 3.29 5.85 8.86
N LEU A 33 2.24 6.00 8.03
CA LEU A 33 1.87 7.23 7.34
C LEU A 33 0.95 8.15 8.18
N ASN A 34 1.02 8.04 9.50
CA ASN A 34 0.32 8.98 10.37
C ASN A 34 1.00 10.36 10.27
N VAL A 35 0.30 11.33 9.65
CA VAL A 35 0.81 12.69 9.38
C VAL A 35 1.38 13.32 10.66
N GLY A 36 0.72 13.17 11.80
CA GLY A 36 1.18 13.73 13.07
C GLY A 36 2.50 13.14 13.57
N ARG A 37 2.86 11.90 13.16
CA ARG A 37 4.15 11.27 13.48
C ARG A 37 5.24 11.60 12.46
N VAL A 38 4.86 11.67 11.18
CA VAL A 38 5.79 11.94 10.08
C VAL A 38 6.20 13.41 10.06
N ILE A 39 5.22 14.30 10.23
CA ILE A 39 5.40 15.75 10.22
C ILE A 39 4.66 16.35 11.44
N PRO A 40 5.28 16.37 12.63
CA PRO A 40 4.69 17.00 13.81
C PRO A 40 4.39 18.49 13.58
N ALA A 41 3.18 18.92 13.98
CA ALA A 41 2.74 20.30 13.81
C ALA A 41 3.68 21.32 14.51
N SER A 42 4.34 20.91 15.59
CA SER A 42 5.35 21.71 16.29
C SER A 42 6.54 22.06 15.39
N LEU A 43 7.01 21.13 14.56
CA LEU A 43 8.12 21.38 13.64
C LEU A 43 7.71 22.28 12.48
N ILE A 44 6.50 22.12 11.94
CA ILE A 44 5.98 23.05 10.92
C ILE A 44 5.88 24.46 11.48
N LYS A 45 5.38 24.60 12.72
CA LYS A 45 5.27 25.90 13.40
C LYS A 45 6.65 26.52 13.59
N ALA A 46 7.64 25.77 14.09
CA ALA A 46 9.01 26.25 14.27
C ALA A 46 9.64 26.74 12.95
N VAL A 47 9.43 26.00 11.86
CA VAL A 47 9.90 26.46 10.53
C VAL A 47 9.18 27.73 10.10
N ARG A 48 7.85 27.82 10.27
CA ARG A 48 7.07 29.01 9.89
C ARG A 48 7.47 30.27 10.68
N GLU A 49 7.83 30.12 11.97
CA GLU A 49 8.25 31.21 12.87
C GLU A 49 9.74 31.56 12.73
N GLY A 50 10.47 30.95 11.80
CA GLY A 50 11.91 31.23 11.63
C GLY A 50 12.81 30.58 12.68
N GLN A 51 12.26 29.68 13.50
CA GLN A 51 12.95 29.02 14.61
C GLN A 51 13.50 27.62 14.22
N ALA A 52 13.68 27.34 12.92
CA ALA A 52 14.21 26.08 12.45
C ALA A 52 15.57 25.71 13.06
N SER A 53 16.39 26.73 13.39
CA SER A 53 17.69 26.55 14.03
C SER A 53 17.62 26.01 15.46
N SER A 54 16.50 26.19 16.18
CA SER A 54 16.31 25.74 17.56
C SER A 54 15.88 24.26 17.66
N VAL A 55 15.57 23.60 16.53
CA VAL A 55 15.15 22.21 16.52
C VAL A 55 16.28 21.29 16.95
N ASN A 56 16.02 20.46 18.00
CA ASN A 56 16.99 19.55 18.57
C ASN A 56 17.18 18.28 17.72
N SER A 57 18.27 17.56 17.98
CA SER A 57 18.61 16.27 17.35
C SER A 57 17.54 15.20 17.54
N ASP A 58 16.75 15.25 18.62
CA ASP A 58 15.65 14.30 18.89
C ASP A 58 14.57 14.30 17.78
N ALA A 59 14.45 15.42 17.04
CA ALA A 59 13.58 15.51 15.87
C ALA A 59 13.97 14.56 14.73
N ALA A 60 15.21 14.02 14.73
CA ALA A 60 15.70 13.07 13.71
C ALA A 60 14.82 11.81 13.56
N GLN A 61 14.01 11.49 14.56
CA GLN A 61 13.06 10.38 14.51
C GLN A 61 11.91 10.62 13.51
N THR A 62 11.65 11.87 13.15
CA THR A 62 10.60 12.26 12.22
C THR A 62 11.18 12.65 10.86
N LEU A 63 10.37 12.50 9.79
CA LEU A 63 10.79 12.92 8.44
C LEU A 63 11.08 14.42 8.41
N ALA A 64 10.18 15.23 8.94
CA ALA A 64 10.35 16.69 9.00
C ALA A 64 11.64 17.08 9.76
N GLY A 65 11.90 16.44 10.90
CA GLY A 65 13.10 16.70 11.68
C GLY A 65 14.39 16.36 10.94
N ARG A 66 14.44 15.24 10.21
CA ARG A 66 15.62 14.89 9.39
C ARG A 66 15.89 15.92 8.30
N ILE A 67 14.86 16.46 7.67
CA ILE A 67 15.01 17.50 6.65
C ILE A 67 15.53 18.80 7.27
N ILE A 68 14.98 19.22 8.42
CA ILE A 68 15.42 20.41 9.14
C ILE A 68 16.88 20.27 9.58
N LEU A 69 17.26 19.14 10.15
CA LEU A 69 18.65 18.88 10.57
C LEU A 69 19.59 18.91 9.37
N LYS A 70 19.20 18.34 8.24
CA LYS A 70 20.00 18.38 7.01
C LYS A 70 20.18 19.79 6.46
N TRP A 71 19.15 20.64 6.60
CA TRP A 71 19.24 22.06 6.30
C TRP A 71 20.20 22.78 7.25
N LYS A 72 20.19 22.46 8.54
CA LYS A 72 21.16 23.00 9.55
C LYS A 72 22.60 22.61 9.23
N ASP A 73 22.83 21.41 8.70
CA ASP A 73 24.15 20.92 8.25
C ASP A 73 24.68 21.67 7.01
N GLY A 74 23.96 22.68 6.52
CA GLY A 74 24.37 23.50 5.38
C GLY A 74 23.95 22.97 4.01
N VAL A 75 23.10 21.95 3.96
CA VAL A 75 22.54 21.44 2.70
C VAL A 75 21.34 22.30 2.29
N HIS A 76 21.41 22.93 1.14
CA HIS A 76 20.40 23.90 0.67
C HIS A 76 20.06 23.70 -0.82
N GLY A 77 19.01 24.43 -1.28
CA GLY A 77 18.61 24.45 -2.69
C GLY A 77 18.20 23.08 -3.22
N GLU A 78 18.66 22.73 -4.41
CA GLU A 78 18.31 21.47 -5.05
C GLU A 78 18.82 20.24 -4.28
N ALA A 79 19.92 20.36 -3.53
CA ALA A 79 20.44 19.27 -2.71
C ALA A 79 19.48 18.90 -1.55
N LEU A 80 18.87 19.92 -0.91
CA LEU A 80 17.87 19.71 0.14
C LEU A 80 16.58 19.11 -0.42
N LYS A 81 16.13 19.59 -1.58
CA LYS A 81 14.96 19.02 -2.28
C LYS A 81 15.21 17.56 -2.66
N SER A 82 16.39 17.26 -3.18
CA SER A 82 16.77 15.87 -3.52
C SER A 82 16.78 14.96 -2.29
N PHE A 83 17.32 15.45 -1.16
CA PHE A 83 17.29 14.73 0.10
C PHE A 83 15.83 14.47 0.57
N ALA A 84 14.98 15.51 0.55
CA ALA A 84 13.58 15.39 0.94
C ALA A 84 12.82 14.38 0.06
N ARG A 85 13.02 14.39 -1.26
CA ARG A 85 12.47 13.39 -2.17
C ARG A 85 12.95 11.98 -1.84
N GLY A 86 14.23 11.80 -1.52
CA GLY A 86 14.78 10.51 -1.08
C GLY A 86 14.10 9.98 0.17
N GLU A 87 13.79 10.84 1.13
CA GLU A 87 13.05 10.48 2.35
C GLU A 87 11.59 10.11 2.04
N LEU A 88 10.93 10.78 1.10
CA LEU A 88 9.57 10.44 0.65
C LEU A 88 9.55 9.07 -0.05
N VAL A 89 10.53 8.77 -0.92
CA VAL A 89 10.66 7.46 -1.56
C VAL A 89 10.82 6.33 -0.52
N ARG A 90 11.49 6.59 0.60
CA ARG A 90 11.57 5.62 1.70
C ARG A 90 10.21 5.33 2.33
N LEU A 91 9.32 6.32 2.43
CA LEU A 91 7.94 6.13 2.91
C LEU A 91 7.09 5.32 1.92
N GLN A 92 7.38 5.36 0.63
CA GLN A 92 6.68 4.57 -0.40
C GLN A 92 7.03 3.08 -0.37
N ARG A 93 8.08 2.68 0.35
CA ARG A 93 8.44 1.26 0.46
C ARG A 93 7.26 0.44 0.98
N GLY A 94 6.99 -0.67 0.32
CA GLY A 94 5.87 -1.56 0.65
C GLY A 94 4.58 -1.29 -0.12
N PHE A 95 4.39 -0.12 -0.75
CA PHE A 95 3.24 0.13 -1.65
C PHE A 95 3.24 -0.85 -2.82
N PHE A 96 4.41 -1.14 -3.38
CA PHE A 96 4.56 -2.13 -4.46
C PHE A 96 3.94 -3.49 -4.10
N LEU A 97 4.10 -3.95 -2.86
CA LEU A 97 3.52 -5.22 -2.43
C LEU A 97 1.98 -5.15 -2.36
N ILE A 98 1.43 -4.03 -1.86
CA ILE A 98 -0.03 -3.84 -1.81
C ILE A 98 -0.59 -3.80 -3.24
N ASP A 99 0.02 -3.05 -4.14
CA ASP A 99 -0.40 -2.94 -5.53
C ASP A 99 -0.25 -4.28 -6.27
N SER A 100 0.78 -5.06 -5.94
CA SER A 100 0.94 -6.42 -6.45
C SER A 100 -0.20 -7.33 -6.00
N ILE A 101 -0.64 -7.26 -4.74
CA ILE A 101 -1.77 -8.06 -4.25
C ILE A 101 -3.07 -7.64 -4.95
N VAL A 102 -3.29 -6.33 -5.11
CA VAL A 102 -4.44 -5.77 -5.84
C VAL A 102 -4.55 -6.36 -7.24
N ALA A 103 -3.43 -6.48 -7.95
CA ALA A 103 -3.40 -7.02 -9.30
C ALA A 103 -3.49 -8.57 -9.31
N VAL A 104 -2.78 -9.25 -8.42
CA VAL A 104 -2.61 -10.71 -8.44
C VAL A 104 -3.82 -11.45 -7.88
N ALA A 105 -4.51 -10.91 -6.84
CA ALA A 105 -5.61 -11.63 -6.20
C ALA A 105 -6.78 -11.93 -7.16
N PRO A 106 -7.26 -11.01 -8.02
CA PRO A 106 -8.28 -11.32 -9.02
C PRO A 106 -7.78 -12.31 -10.08
N LEU A 107 -6.51 -12.23 -10.48
CA LEU A 107 -5.91 -13.14 -11.46
C LEU A 107 -5.80 -14.56 -10.92
N LEU A 108 -5.46 -14.73 -9.65
CA LEU A 108 -5.48 -16.04 -8.98
C LEU A 108 -6.90 -16.59 -8.88
N GLY A 109 -7.89 -15.72 -8.61
CA GLY A 109 -9.30 -16.09 -8.65
C GLY A 109 -9.73 -16.58 -10.03
N LEU A 110 -9.37 -15.84 -11.08
CA LEU A 110 -9.64 -16.21 -12.47
C LEU A 110 -8.95 -17.52 -12.84
N LEU A 111 -7.68 -17.70 -12.47
CA LEU A 111 -6.94 -18.92 -12.72
C LEU A 111 -7.61 -20.13 -12.06
N GLY A 112 -8.15 -19.95 -10.85
CA GLY A 112 -8.93 -20.96 -10.16
C GLY A 112 -10.18 -21.36 -10.93
N THR A 113 -10.92 -20.40 -11.54
CA THR A 113 -12.10 -20.75 -12.38
C THR A 113 -11.70 -21.49 -13.64
N VAL A 114 -10.67 -21.05 -14.35
CA VAL A 114 -10.20 -21.72 -15.57
C VAL A 114 -9.77 -23.15 -15.28
N THR A 115 -9.00 -23.34 -14.22
CA THR A 115 -8.54 -24.68 -13.81
C THR A 115 -9.70 -25.55 -13.37
N GLY A 116 -10.63 -25.01 -12.56
CA GLY A 116 -11.83 -25.71 -12.12
C GLY A 116 -12.72 -26.15 -13.27
N LEU A 117 -12.93 -25.28 -14.27
CA LEU A 117 -13.68 -25.64 -15.47
C LEU A 117 -12.95 -26.70 -16.33
N ALA A 118 -11.63 -26.57 -16.48
CA ALA A 118 -10.84 -27.53 -17.24
C ALA A 118 -10.95 -28.96 -16.70
N THR A 119 -11.08 -29.10 -15.38
CA THR A 119 -11.24 -30.44 -14.75
C THR A 119 -12.62 -31.08 -14.97
N LEU A 120 -13.63 -30.27 -15.38
CA LEU A 120 -14.99 -30.78 -15.64
C LEU A 120 -15.12 -31.48 -17.01
N PHE A 121 -14.17 -31.28 -17.92
CA PHE A 121 -14.17 -31.87 -19.25
C PHE A 121 -13.21 -33.08 -19.30
N PRO A 122 -13.66 -34.30 -18.88
CA PRO A 122 -12.82 -35.47 -18.94
C PRO A 122 -12.57 -35.88 -20.41
N GLN A 123 -11.48 -36.58 -20.65
CA GLN A 123 -11.08 -37.03 -22.01
C GLN A 123 -12.10 -38.00 -22.67
N HIS A 124 -13.07 -38.52 -21.91
CA HIS A 124 -14.00 -39.54 -22.36
C HIS A 124 -15.46 -39.18 -21.99
N GLY A 125 -16.09 -38.34 -22.80
CA GLY A 125 -17.53 -38.06 -22.70
C GLY A 125 -17.87 -36.69 -22.07
N MET A 126 -19.12 -36.26 -22.26
CA MET A 126 -19.62 -35.02 -21.59
C MET A 126 -20.08 -35.35 -20.17
N PRO A 127 -19.79 -34.48 -19.19
CA PRO A 127 -20.34 -34.62 -17.84
C PRO A 127 -21.86 -34.44 -17.86
N ASP A 128 -22.54 -35.07 -16.91
CA ASP A 128 -23.98 -34.89 -16.74
C ASP A 128 -24.30 -33.44 -16.32
N SER A 129 -25.49 -32.96 -16.63
CA SER A 129 -25.91 -31.58 -16.42
C SER A 129 -25.78 -31.13 -14.96
N GLN A 130 -25.98 -32.02 -13.99
CA GLN A 130 -25.91 -31.73 -12.57
C GLN A 130 -24.46 -31.51 -12.10
N THR A 131 -23.54 -32.38 -12.53
CA THR A 131 -22.09 -32.27 -12.27
C THR A 131 -21.52 -30.99 -12.90
N LEU A 132 -21.94 -30.67 -14.14
CA LEU A 132 -21.52 -29.46 -14.83
C LEU A 132 -21.98 -28.21 -14.08
N THR A 133 -23.25 -28.13 -13.70
CA THR A 133 -23.81 -26.98 -12.98
C THR A 133 -23.09 -26.76 -11.64
N ARG A 134 -22.87 -27.84 -10.89
CA ARG A 134 -22.15 -27.77 -9.60
C ARG A 134 -20.70 -27.33 -9.78
N GLY A 135 -20.01 -27.88 -10.76
CA GLY A 135 -18.60 -27.56 -11.03
C GLY A 135 -18.39 -26.12 -11.48
N VAL A 136 -19.27 -25.59 -12.34
CA VAL A 136 -19.25 -24.17 -12.74
C VAL A 136 -19.45 -23.27 -11.52
N GLY A 137 -20.42 -23.58 -10.64
CA GLY A 137 -20.67 -22.81 -9.43
C GLY A 137 -19.45 -22.78 -8.49
N LEU A 138 -18.78 -23.93 -8.32
CA LEU A 138 -17.57 -24.02 -7.51
C LEU A 138 -16.39 -23.25 -8.14
N ALA A 139 -16.21 -23.35 -9.45
CA ALA A 139 -15.19 -22.60 -10.15
C ALA A 139 -15.38 -21.07 -9.96
N LEU A 140 -16.59 -20.55 -10.18
CA LEU A 140 -16.89 -19.11 -10.03
C LEU A 140 -16.63 -18.59 -8.60
N SER A 141 -16.70 -19.44 -7.58
CA SER A 141 -16.46 -19.02 -6.20
C SER A 141 -15.01 -18.58 -5.95
N THR A 142 -14.02 -19.10 -6.67
CA THR A 142 -12.62 -18.66 -6.55
C THR A 142 -12.42 -17.22 -7.04
N THR A 143 -13.04 -16.84 -8.15
CA THR A 143 -13.02 -15.46 -8.65
C THR A 143 -13.73 -14.52 -7.68
N MET A 144 -14.85 -14.92 -7.10
CA MET A 144 -15.55 -14.12 -6.09
C MET A 144 -14.64 -13.87 -4.87
N ILE A 145 -13.94 -14.89 -4.37
CA ILE A 145 -12.98 -14.74 -3.28
C ILE A 145 -11.84 -13.78 -3.66
N GLY A 146 -11.25 -13.94 -4.85
CA GLY A 146 -10.20 -13.05 -5.36
C GLY A 146 -10.62 -11.59 -5.41
N LEU A 147 -11.85 -11.31 -5.87
CA LEU A 147 -12.44 -9.97 -5.89
C LEU A 147 -12.74 -9.43 -4.49
N CYS A 148 -13.24 -10.27 -3.58
CA CYS A 148 -13.47 -9.89 -2.17
C CYS A 148 -12.18 -9.46 -1.46
N ILE A 149 -11.02 -9.98 -1.87
CA ILE A 149 -9.71 -9.57 -1.36
C ILE A 149 -9.24 -8.29 -2.05
N ALA A 150 -9.36 -8.23 -3.37
CA ALA A 150 -8.84 -7.12 -4.16
C ALA A 150 -9.57 -5.80 -3.91
N ILE A 151 -10.89 -5.80 -3.78
CA ILE A 151 -11.69 -4.57 -3.62
C ILE A 151 -11.27 -3.77 -2.38
N PRO A 152 -11.24 -4.34 -1.16
CA PRO A 152 -10.78 -3.61 0.01
C PRO A 152 -9.28 -3.24 -0.07
N ALA A 153 -8.45 -4.06 -0.74
CA ALA A 153 -7.05 -3.74 -0.95
C ALA A 153 -6.85 -2.53 -1.86
N VAL A 154 -7.63 -2.39 -2.95
CA VAL A 154 -7.66 -1.19 -3.82
C VAL A 154 -8.05 0.05 -3.03
N VAL A 155 -9.11 -0.04 -2.23
CA VAL A 155 -9.58 1.10 -1.42
C VAL A 155 -8.49 1.51 -0.42
N GLY A 156 -7.87 0.54 0.25
CA GLY A 156 -6.77 0.77 1.18
C GLY A 156 -5.54 1.40 0.51
N SER A 157 -5.11 0.88 -0.66
CA SER A 157 -3.98 1.42 -1.43
C SER A 157 -4.24 2.87 -1.84
N ASN A 158 -5.40 3.16 -2.41
CA ASN A 158 -5.77 4.51 -2.83
C ASN A 158 -5.81 5.50 -1.65
N TRP A 159 -6.33 5.08 -0.50
CA TRP A 159 -6.36 5.91 0.70
C TRP A 159 -4.95 6.20 1.24
N LEU A 160 -4.06 5.20 1.24
CA LEU A 160 -2.67 5.37 1.62
C LEU A 160 -1.93 6.29 0.64
N GLY A 161 -2.15 6.13 -0.68
CA GLY A 161 -1.60 7.00 -1.71
C GLY A 161 -1.98 8.47 -1.48
N ARG A 162 -3.26 8.73 -1.18
CA ARG A 162 -3.74 10.08 -0.86
C ARG A 162 -3.04 10.67 0.38
N ARG A 163 -2.81 9.87 1.42
CA ARG A 163 -2.06 10.33 2.60
C ARG A 163 -0.62 10.68 2.26
N LEU A 164 0.03 9.89 1.42
CA LEU A 164 1.40 10.14 0.98
C LEU A 164 1.51 11.43 0.17
N GLU A 165 0.54 11.71 -0.72
CA GLU A 165 0.47 12.96 -1.46
C GLU A 165 0.37 14.18 -0.53
N LEU A 166 -0.46 14.10 0.52
CA LEU A 166 -0.57 15.17 1.52
C LEU A 166 0.75 15.39 2.27
N ILE A 167 1.43 14.32 2.66
CA ILE A 167 2.75 14.38 3.28
C ILE A 167 3.77 15.03 2.32
N SER A 168 3.79 14.63 1.05
CA SER A 168 4.68 15.20 0.03
C SER A 168 4.45 16.69 -0.13
N SER A 169 3.21 17.14 -0.25
CA SER A 169 2.87 18.56 -0.36
C SER A 169 3.33 19.37 0.86
N GLN A 170 3.18 18.84 2.07
CA GLN A 170 3.65 19.50 3.29
C GLN A 170 5.18 19.56 3.36
N VAL A 171 5.87 18.53 2.91
CA VAL A 171 7.34 18.52 2.82
C VAL A 171 7.83 19.57 1.83
N ASP A 172 7.21 19.67 0.65
CA ASP A 172 7.60 20.67 -0.36
C ASP A 172 7.44 22.09 0.17
N GLN A 173 6.30 22.39 0.85
CA GLN A 173 6.07 23.68 1.49
C GLN A 173 7.10 23.97 2.59
N MET A 174 7.43 22.96 3.41
CA MET A 174 8.43 23.11 4.47
C MET A 174 9.82 23.39 3.91
N VAL A 175 10.23 22.69 2.85
CA VAL A 175 11.52 22.92 2.19
C VAL A 175 11.58 24.34 1.60
N GLU A 176 10.50 24.82 0.98
CA GLU A 176 10.42 26.17 0.45
C GLU A 176 10.56 27.23 1.57
N LEU A 177 9.89 27.03 2.71
CA LEU A 177 10.00 27.95 3.86
C LEU A 177 11.42 27.97 4.43
N LEU A 178 12.09 26.81 4.56
CA LEU A 178 13.48 26.72 5.00
C LEU A 178 14.44 27.49 4.08
N GLU A 179 14.23 27.40 2.76
CA GLU A 179 15.06 28.13 1.79
C GLU A 179 14.84 29.63 1.83
N ARG A 180 13.63 30.12 2.17
CA ARG A 180 13.34 31.53 2.36
C ARG A 180 14.04 32.14 3.59
N GLN A 181 14.22 31.36 4.66
CA GLN A 181 14.89 31.81 5.89
C GLN A 181 16.41 32.06 5.72
N LYS A 182 16.98 31.53 4.66
CA LYS A 182 18.42 31.74 4.36
C LYS A 182 18.69 33.03 3.58
N ARG A 183 17.67 33.60 2.92
CA ARG A 183 17.81 34.89 2.19
C ARG A 183 17.71 36.07 3.11
#